data_fab943280f4256ede3af11d1a12fb0e6
#
_entry.id   fab943280f4256ede3af11d1a12fb0e6
#
_cell.length_a   1.000
_cell.length_b   1.000
_cell.length_c   1.000
_cell.angle_alpha   90.00
_cell.angle_beta   90.00
_cell.angle_gamma   90.00
#
_symmetry.space_group_name_H-M   'P 1'
#
loop_
_entity.id
_entity.type
_entity.pdbx_description
1 polymer ?
#
loop_
_entity_poly.entity_id
_entity_poly.type
_entity_poly.pdbx_seq_one_letter_code
_entity_poly.pdbx_strand_id
1 'polypeptide(L)'
;SAILSHEAFDLVGDPSVYPEQLKYVKAWKPTRLFFNTSWWFYGSRDKFKKADKSDMLSVDVGVFYPLKGKSNNEIAAESRSMHKCQGFGSKGTRGSQMEYLQYLKGKRPKGDPFDGINTTWTRVEGGKKIGKLVAEIDENFKHDNPVASLPKLMETYKLINALILFISKCASHSSASHSSCF
;
A
#
# COMPACT_ATOMS: atom_id res chain seq x y z
N SER A 1 -13.60 -9.22 -14.90
CA SER A 1 -12.33 -8.90 -14.20
C SER A 1 -12.07 -9.84 -13.04
N ALA A 2 -13.06 -10.21 -12.21
CA ALA A 2 -12.83 -11.10 -11.07
C ALA A 2 -12.25 -12.47 -11.47
N ILE A 3 -12.78 -13.10 -12.51
CA ILE A 3 -12.26 -14.38 -13.05
C ILE A 3 -10.78 -14.23 -13.45
N LEU A 4 -10.45 -13.18 -14.20
CA LEU A 4 -9.09 -12.90 -14.61
C LEU A 4 -8.14 -12.65 -13.44
N SER A 5 -8.61 -12.03 -12.35
CA SER A 5 -7.79 -11.83 -11.14
C SER A 5 -7.46 -13.14 -10.44
N HIS A 6 -8.40 -14.09 -10.40
CA HIS A 6 -8.16 -15.43 -9.87
C HIS A 6 -7.16 -16.23 -10.70
N GLU A 7 -7.28 -16.15 -12.01
CA GLU A 7 -6.40 -16.81 -12.97
C GLU A 7 -4.98 -16.18 -12.91
N ALA A 8 -4.88 -14.86 -12.98
CA ALA A 8 -3.62 -14.15 -12.92
C ALA A 8 -2.87 -14.40 -11.60
N PHE A 9 -3.58 -14.55 -10.47
CA PHE A 9 -2.96 -14.85 -9.18
C PHE A 9 -2.15 -16.16 -9.22
N ASP A 10 -2.64 -17.17 -9.91
CA ASP A 10 -1.98 -18.48 -10.02
C ASP A 10 -0.84 -18.45 -11.04
N LEU A 11 -0.97 -17.68 -12.12
CA LEU A 11 -0.03 -17.66 -13.26
C LEU A 11 1.15 -16.70 -13.07
N VAL A 12 0.95 -15.56 -12.41
CA VAL A 12 1.93 -14.45 -12.40
C VAL A 12 3.29 -14.82 -11.78
N GLY A 13 3.34 -15.83 -10.93
CA GLY A 13 4.57 -16.30 -10.30
C GLY A 13 5.25 -17.45 -11.04
N ASP A 14 4.67 -17.96 -12.13
CA ASP A 14 5.22 -19.07 -12.91
C ASP A 14 6.12 -18.53 -14.04
N PRO A 15 7.44 -18.80 -13.99
CA PRO A 15 8.36 -18.32 -15.01
C PRO A 15 8.19 -19.01 -16.36
N SER A 16 7.46 -20.11 -16.44
CA SER A 16 7.14 -20.80 -17.70
C SER A 16 6.01 -20.12 -18.47
N VAL A 17 5.21 -19.31 -17.80
CA VAL A 17 4.14 -18.52 -18.41
C VAL A 17 4.71 -17.19 -18.88
N TYR A 18 4.67 -16.93 -20.18
CA TYR A 18 5.25 -15.72 -20.81
C TYR A 18 6.76 -15.55 -20.58
N PRO A 19 7.61 -16.54 -20.84
CA PRO A 19 9.04 -16.52 -20.54
C PRO A 19 9.79 -15.37 -21.24
N GLU A 20 9.26 -14.85 -22.34
CA GLU A 20 9.82 -13.71 -23.07
C GLU A 20 9.83 -12.41 -22.24
N GLN A 21 8.95 -12.29 -21.26
CA GLN A 21 8.90 -11.12 -20.36
C GLN A 21 10.05 -11.12 -19.36
N LEU A 22 10.67 -12.28 -19.06
CA LEU A 22 11.76 -12.40 -18.12
C LEU A 22 13.06 -11.71 -18.59
N LYS A 23 13.12 -11.26 -19.85
CA LYS A 23 14.16 -10.36 -20.34
C LYS A 23 14.12 -8.98 -19.70
N TYR A 24 12.95 -8.55 -19.22
CA TYR A 24 12.71 -7.19 -18.72
C TYR A 24 12.33 -7.16 -17.26
N VAL A 25 11.70 -8.21 -16.73
CA VAL A 25 11.17 -8.29 -15.36
C VAL A 25 11.50 -9.66 -14.75
N LYS A 26 11.53 -9.72 -13.42
CA LYS A 26 11.62 -11.00 -12.68
C LYS A 26 10.22 -11.51 -12.37
N ALA A 27 10.05 -12.82 -12.33
CA ALA A 27 8.82 -13.44 -11.86
C ALA A 27 8.53 -12.97 -10.41
N TRP A 28 7.30 -12.59 -10.15
CA TRP A 28 6.85 -12.13 -8.84
C TRP A 28 5.54 -12.82 -8.47
N LYS A 29 5.45 -13.35 -7.25
CA LYS A 29 4.27 -14.07 -6.78
C LYS A 29 3.55 -13.24 -5.72
N PRO A 30 2.27 -12.90 -5.92
CA PRO A 30 1.46 -12.25 -4.90
C PRO A 30 1.27 -13.18 -3.69
N THR A 31 1.31 -12.62 -2.48
CA THR A 31 1.19 -13.40 -1.26
C THR A 31 -0.24 -13.85 -1.01
N ARG A 32 -1.23 -13.02 -1.37
CA ARG A 32 -2.66 -13.26 -1.12
C ARG A 32 -3.55 -12.44 -2.04
N LEU A 33 -4.77 -12.92 -2.20
CA LEU A 33 -5.83 -12.24 -2.94
C LEU A 33 -7.04 -12.01 -2.02
N PHE A 34 -7.53 -10.78 -2.05
CA PHE A 34 -8.75 -10.37 -1.36
C PHE A 34 -9.79 -9.84 -2.33
N PHE A 35 -11.04 -9.97 -1.94
CA PHE A 35 -12.15 -9.23 -2.52
C PHE A 35 -12.58 -8.13 -1.54
N ASN A 36 -12.48 -6.86 -1.94
CA ASN A 36 -13.04 -5.77 -1.17
C ASN A 36 -14.57 -5.82 -1.30
N THR A 37 -15.22 -6.28 -0.23
CA THR A 37 -16.66 -6.49 -0.20
C THR A 37 -17.38 -5.43 0.64
N SER A 38 -18.65 -5.26 0.38
CA SER A 38 -19.51 -4.34 1.12
C SER A 38 -20.96 -4.84 1.15
N TRP A 39 -21.81 -4.16 1.92
CA TRP A 39 -23.23 -4.45 2.00
C TRP A 39 -23.94 -4.54 0.63
N TRP A 40 -23.39 -3.85 -0.38
CA TRP A 40 -23.93 -3.83 -1.74
C TRP A 40 -24.02 -5.23 -2.34
N PHE A 41 -23.00 -6.06 -2.14
CA PHE A 41 -22.94 -7.44 -2.64
C PHE A 41 -23.87 -8.39 -1.89
N TYR A 42 -24.39 -7.98 -0.73
CA TYR A 42 -25.34 -8.74 0.09
C TYR A 42 -26.78 -8.28 -0.09
N GLY A 43 -27.03 -7.28 -0.95
CA GLY A 43 -28.35 -6.75 -1.27
C GLY A 43 -28.92 -5.79 -0.23
N SER A 44 -28.50 -5.83 1.04
CA SER A 44 -28.87 -4.85 2.07
C SER A 44 -27.85 -4.79 3.21
N ARG A 45 -27.87 -3.66 3.95
CA ARG A 45 -27.04 -3.48 5.16
C ARG A 45 -27.37 -4.49 6.25
N ASP A 46 -28.65 -4.85 6.42
CA ASP A 46 -29.09 -5.81 7.45
C ASP A 46 -28.64 -7.24 7.10
N LYS A 47 -28.70 -7.63 5.85
CA LYS A 47 -28.15 -8.91 5.39
C LYS A 47 -26.64 -8.96 5.60
N PHE A 48 -25.93 -7.89 5.29
CA PHE A 48 -24.48 -7.80 5.51
C PHE A 48 -24.11 -7.85 7.01
N LYS A 49 -24.88 -7.21 7.89
CA LYS A 49 -24.66 -7.30 9.34
C LYS A 49 -24.78 -8.74 9.86
N LYS A 50 -25.70 -9.52 9.32
CA LYS A 50 -25.97 -10.93 9.71
C LYS A 50 -25.07 -11.93 8.98
N ALA A 51 -24.34 -11.51 7.94
CA ALA A 51 -23.47 -12.39 7.18
C ALA A 51 -22.32 -12.93 8.03
N ASP A 52 -21.91 -14.16 7.73
CA ASP A 52 -20.66 -14.71 8.26
C ASP A 52 -19.47 -13.87 7.76
N LYS A 53 -18.63 -13.43 8.68
CA LYS A 53 -17.43 -12.62 8.43
C LYS A 53 -16.13 -13.33 8.83
N SER A 54 -16.19 -14.63 9.09
CA SER A 54 -15.03 -15.44 9.51
C SER A 54 -13.88 -15.39 8.50
N ASP A 55 -14.21 -15.18 7.22
CA ASP A 55 -13.24 -15.02 6.11
C ASP A 55 -12.90 -13.58 5.77
N MET A 56 -13.35 -12.63 6.58
CA MET A 56 -13.14 -11.20 6.32
C MET A 56 -12.16 -10.61 7.31
N LEU A 57 -11.29 -9.73 6.80
CA LEU A 57 -10.59 -8.73 7.59
C LEU A 57 -11.36 -7.41 7.50
N SER A 58 -11.44 -6.71 8.62
CA SER A 58 -11.97 -5.36 8.66
C SER A 58 -10.84 -4.36 8.92
N VAL A 59 -10.81 -3.28 8.13
CA VAL A 59 -9.82 -2.21 8.25
C VAL A 59 -10.56 -0.88 8.37
N ASP A 60 -10.24 -0.09 9.40
CA ASP A 60 -10.75 1.28 9.48
C ASP A 60 -9.92 2.19 8.57
N VAL A 61 -10.55 2.67 7.51
CA VAL A 61 -9.93 3.59 6.55
C VAL A 61 -10.27 5.06 6.82
N GLY A 62 -10.99 5.35 7.93
CA GLY A 62 -11.43 6.70 8.31
C GLY A 62 -10.35 7.60 8.91
N VAL A 63 -9.08 7.35 8.61
CA VAL A 63 -7.93 8.13 9.15
C VAL A 63 -8.06 9.60 8.78
N PHE A 64 -7.83 10.47 9.77
CA PHE A 64 -7.77 11.91 9.59
C PHE A 64 -6.32 12.41 9.65
N TYR A 65 -5.94 13.27 8.72
CA TYR A 65 -4.61 13.88 8.66
C TYR A 65 -4.66 15.32 9.15
N PRO A 66 -4.25 15.63 10.39
CA PRO A 66 -4.35 16.96 10.97
C PRO A 66 -3.66 18.03 10.12
N LEU A 67 -2.46 17.75 9.60
CA LEU A 67 -1.69 18.70 8.78
C LEU A 67 -2.34 19.01 7.42
N LYS A 68 -3.18 18.12 6.93
CA LYS A 68 -3.95 18.32 5.68
C LYS A 68 -5.34 18.87 5.94
N GLY A 69 -5.82 18.79 7.19
CA GLY A 69 -7.19 19.13 7.57
C GLY A 69 -8.25 18.24 6.92
N LYS A 70 -7.86 17.04 6.43
CA LYS A 70 -8.72 16.14 5.67
C LYS A 70 -8.60 14.69 6.13
N SER A 71 -9.70 13.94 6.02
CA SER A 71 -9.71 12.50 6.17
C SER A 71 -9.40 11.79 4.85
N ASN A 72 -9.06 10.49 4.92
CA ASN A 72 -8.94 9.65 3.72
C ASN A 72 -10.20 9.70 2.85
N ASN A 73 -11.37 9.71 3.48
CA ASN A 73 -12.65 9.71 2.76
C ASN A 73 -12.90 11.04 2.05
N GLU A 74 -12.47 12.16 2.61
CA GLU A 74 -12.52 13.47 1.95
C GLU A 74 -11.56 13.51 0.75
N ILE A 75 -10.33 13.00 0.90
CA ILE A 75 -9.36 12.89 -0.20
C ILE A 75 -9.87 11.94 -1.31
N ALA A 76 -10.44 10.80 -0.93
CA ALA A 76 -11.03 9.85 -1.87
C ALA A 76 -12.23 10.46 -2.62
N ALA A 77 -13.06 11.26 -1.93
CA ALA A 77 -14.19 11.95 -2.53
C ALA A 77 -13.74 13.02 -3.54
N GLU A 78 -12.68 13.76 -3.24
CA GLU A 78 -12.08 14.71 -4.19
C GLU A 78 -11.56 13.99 -5.43
N SER A 79 -10.80 12.90 -5.25
CA SER A 79 -10.31 12.06 -6.35
C SER A 79 -11.46 11.51 -7.20
N ARG A 80 -12.50 10.95 -6.56
CA ARG A 80 -13.69 10.43 -7.23
C ARG A 80 -14.42 11.53 -8.01
N SER A 81 -14.49 12.75 -7.49
CA SER A 81 -15.17 13.88 -8.11
C SER A 81 -14.44 14.41 -9.35
N MET A 82 -13.16 14.06 -9.52
CA MET A 82 -12.41 14.38 -10.75
C MET A 82 -12.81 13.49 -11.94
N HIS A 83 -13.45 12.34 -11.69
CA HIS A 83 -14.00 11.44 -12.72
C HIS A 83 -15.34 11.97 -13.26
N LYS A 84 -15.32 13.15 -13.87
CA LYS A 84 -16.53 13.89 -14.30
C LYS A 84 -17.39 13.15 -15.33
N CYS A 85 -16.81 12.24 -16.11
CA CYS A 85 -17.54 11.40 -17.05
C CYS A 85 -18.27 10.21 -16.39
N GLN A 86 -18.05 9.95 -15.08
CA GLN A 86 -18.63 8.81 -14.37
C GLN A 86 -19.62 9.21 -13.27
N GLY A 87 -20.20 10.40 -13.34
CA GLY A 87 -21.22 10.88 -12.41
C GLY A 87 -20.91 12.22 -11.75
N PHE A 88 -21.69 12.56 -10.71
CA PHE A 88 -21.67 13.87 -10.05
C PHE A 88 -20.59 14.04 -8.98
N GLY A 89 -19.72 13.05 -8.83
CA GLY A 89 -18.72 13.05 -7.78
C GLY A 89 -19.17 12.29 -6.53
N SER A 90 -18.48 12.54 -5.41
CA SER A 90 -18.69 11.89 -4.14
C SER A 90 -18.62 12.88 -2.99
N LYS A 91 -19.43 12.66 -1.94
CA LYS A 91 -19.39 13.45 -0.72
C LYS A 91 -18.33 12.88 0.21
N GLY A 92 -17.42 13.73 0.70
CA GLY A 92 -16.49 13.38 1.75
C GLY A 92 -17.17 13.16 3.09
N THR A 93 -16.63 12.26 3.89
CA THR A 93 -17.07 11.97 5.26
C THR A 93 -15.89 11.95 6.22
N ARG A 94 -16.16 12.17 7.50
CA ARG A 94 -15.17 12.07 8.60
C ARG A 94 -15.62 11.01 9.59
N GLY A 95 -14.67 10.49 10.34
CA GLY A 95 -14.88 9.46 11.35
C GLY A 95 -14.52 8.07 10.84
N SER A 96 -14.71 7.07 11.70
CA SER A 96 -14.42 5.68 11.41
C SER A 96 -15.24 5.18 10.23
N GLN A 97 -14.56 4.51 9.29
CA GLN A 97 -15.17 3.83 8.15
C GLN A 97 -14.52 2.47 7.97
N MET A 98 -15.30 1.44 8.22
CA MET A 98 -14.83 0.06 8.09
C MET A 98 -14.97 -0.44 6.66
N GLU A 99 -13.85 -0.89 6.10
CA GLU A 99 -13.78 -1.64 4.86
C GLU A 99 -13.57 -3.12 5.16
N TYR A 100 -14.09 -3.99 4.29
CA TYR A 100 -14.07 -5.43 4.50
C TYR A 100 -13.37 -6.13 3.35
N LEU A 101 -12.34 -6.90 3.68
CA LEU A 101 -11.51 -7.65 2.75
C LEU A 101 -11.78 -9.14 2.94
N GLN A 102 -12.58 -9.72 2.04
CA GLN A 102 -12.84 -11.17 2.05
C GLN A 102 -11.61 -11.90 1.49
N TYR A 103 -11.09 -12.85 2.26
CA TYR A 103 -9.98 -13.68 1.83
C TYR A 103 -10.42 -14.64 0.74
N LEU A 104 -9.62 -14.75 -0.34
CA LEU A 104 -9.90 -15.62 -1.49
C LEU A 104 -8.81 -16.66 -1.70
N LYS A 105 -7.54 -16.25 -1.81
CA LYS A 105 -6.41 -17.15 -2.14
C LYS A 105 -5.11 -16.74 -1.45
N GLY A 106 -4.17 -17.69 -1.41
CA GLY A 106 -2.79 -17.48 -0.98
C GLY A 106 -2.58 -17.72 0.52
N LYS A 107 -1.64 -17.01 1.14
CA LYS A 107 -1.35 -17.14 2.56
C LYS A 107 -2.38 -16.36 3.40
N ARG A 108 -3.16 -17.07 4.22
CA ARG A 108 -4.17 -16.43 5.07
C ARG A 108 -3.48 -15.53 6.13
N PRO A 109 -3.85 -14.26 6.24
CA PRO A 109 -3.34 -13.38 7.28
C PRO A 109 -4.02 -13.65 8.62
N LYS A 110 -3.38 -13.25 9.72
CA LYS A 110 -3.92 -13.43 11.08
C LYS A 110 -4.79 -12.27 11.55
N GLY A 111 -4.61 -11.07 11.03
CA GLY A 111 -5.37 -9.89 11.47
C GLY A 111 -5.08 -8.63 10.65
N ASP A 112 -3.93 -8.58 9.99
CA ASP A 112 -3.51 -7.45 9.16
C ASP A 112 -3.37 -7.90 7.69
N PRO A 113 -3.92 -7.18 6.70
CA PRO A 113 -3.75 -7.52 5.29
C PRO A 113 -2.28 -7.60 4.85
N PHE A 114 -1.36 -6.96 5.57
CA PHE A 114 0.10 -7.00 5.32
C PHE A 114 0.84 -8.01 6.20
N ASP A 115 0.15 -8.86 6.95
CA ASP A 115 0.78 -9.83 7.84
C ASP A 115 1.82 -10.70 7.10
N GLY A 116 3.06 -10.73 7.63
CA GLY A 116 4.19 -11.42 7.03
C GLY A 116 4.82 -10.71 5.82
N ILE A 117 4.42 -9.48 5.52
CA ILE A 117 5.03 -8.63 4.49
C ILE A 117 5.85 -7.54 5.18
N ASN A 118 7.11 -7.38 4.79
CA ASN A 118 7.92 -6.28 5.29
C ASN A 118 7.48 -4.96 4.67
N THR A 119 6.72 -4.16 5.44
CA THR A 119 6.26 -2.81 5.05
C THR A 119 7.19 -1.70 5.56
N THR A 120 8.28 -2.07 6.26
CA THR A 120 9.22 -1.10 6.86
C THR A 120 10.29 -0.65 5.87
N TRP A 121 11.05 0.36 6.26
CA TRP A 121 12.19 0.84 5.49
C TRP A 121 13.31 -0.21 5.33
N THR A 122 13.33 -1.28 6.14
CA THR A 122 14.32 -2.36 6.01
C THR A 122 14.16 -3.19 4.74
N ARG A 123 13.03 -3.05 4.02
CA ARG A 123 12.82 -3.64 2.68
C ARG A 123 13.73 -3.03 1.60
N VAL A 124 14.30 -1.86 1.89
CA VAL A 124 15.23 -1.15 1.01
C VAL A 124 16.61 -1.26 1.64
N GLU A 125 17.60 -1.75 0.90
CA GLU A 125 18.98 -1.80 1.34
C GLU A 125 19.47 -0.37 1.68
N GLY A 126 20.09 -0.20 2.87
CA GLY A 126 20.44 1.13 3.39
C GLY A 126 19.29 1.91 4.05
N GLY A 127 18.05 1.44 3.95
CA GLY A 127 16.87 2.15 4.46
C GLY A 127 16.71 2.15 5.99
N LYS A 128 17.39 1.27 6.73
CA LYS A 128 17.23 1.12 8.18
C LYS A 128 17.43 2.42 8.97
N LYS A 129 18.46 3.21 8.61
CA LYS A 129 18.73 4.50 9.29
C LYS A 129 17.63 5.52 8.97
N ILE A 130 17.15 5.55 7.74
CA ILE A 130 16.03 6.41 7.32
C ILE A 130 14.78 6.07 8.13
N GLY A 131 14.45 4.77 8.25
CA GLY A 131 13.31 4.32 9.04
C GLY A 131 13.35 4.76 10.50
N LYS A 132 14.53 4.72 11.14
CA LYS A 132 14.69 5.22 12.50
C LYS A 132 14.42 6.72 12.61
N LEU A 133 14.98 7.52 11.70
CA LEU A 133 14.77 8.97 11.70
C LEU A 133 13.30 9.32 11.44
N VAL A 134 12.64 8.62 10.54
CA VAL A 134 11.20 8.80 10.28
C VAL A 134 10.37 8.50 11.54
N ALA A 135 10.65 7.40 12.22
CA ALA A 135 9.96 7.05 13.48
C ALA A 135 10.21 8.11 14.56
N GLU A 136 11.44 8.58 14.74
CA GLU A 136 11.77 9.63 15.69
C GLU A 136 11.09 10.96 15.37
N ILE A 137 10.92 11.30 14.08
CA ILE A 137 10.17 12.48 13.65
C ILE A 137 8.70 12.33 14.01
N ASP A 138 8.10 11.19 13.73
CA ASP A 138 6.70 10.91 14.01
C ASP A 138 6.39 10.96 15.50
N GLU A 139 7.19 10.28 16.34
CA GLU A 139 7.05 10.24 17.79
C GLU A 139 7.19 11.62 18.46
N ASN A 140 8.06 12.50 17.92
CA ASN A 140 8.37 13.78 18.50
C ASN A 140 7.70 14.95 17.79
N PHE A 141 6.83 14.68 16.84
CA PHE A 141 6.16 15.73 16.07
C PHE A 141 5.19 16.53 16.94
N LYS A 142 5.32 17.86 16.92
CA LYS A 142 4.45 18.78 17.64
C LYS A 142 3.63 19.58 16.65
N HIS A 143 2.30 19.44 16.70
CA HIS A 143 1.39 20.16 15.79
C HIS A 143 1.40 21.68 16.00
N ASP A 144 1.69 22.13 17.21
CA ASP A 144 1.83 23.54 17.60
C ASP A 144 3.21 24.13 17.26
N ASN A 145 4.21 23.28 17.04
CA ASN A 145 5.57 23.67 16.66
C ASN A 145 6.19 22.70 15.64
N PRO A 146 5.68 22.63 14.40
CA PRO A 146 6.17 21.70 13.39
C PRO A 146 7.62 21.99 12.95
N VAL A 147 8.06 23.24 13.11
CA VAL A 147 9.44 23.67 12.74
C VAL A 147 10.50 22.94 13.56
N ALA A 148 10.20 22.49 14.76
CA ALA A 148 11.12 21.72 15.59
C ALA A 148 11.57 20.39 14.93
N SER A 149 10.79 19.84 14.02
CA SER A 149 11.13 18.62 13.26
C SER A 149 12.03 18.88 12.06
N LEU A 150 12.23 20.14 11.64
CA LEU A 150 12.94 20.49 10.41
C LEU A 150 14.38 19.97 10.34
N PRO A 151 15.22 20.04 11.39
CA PRO A 151 16.59 19.53 11.33
C PRO A 151 16.63 18.02 10.98
N LYS A 152 15.77 17.20 11.63
CA LYS A 152 15.70 15.75 11.36
C LYS A 152 15.10 15.45 9.98
N LEU A 153 14.12 16.22 9.54
CA LEU A 153 13.57 16.13 8.19
C LEU A 153 14.67 16.40 7.13
N MET A 154 15.50 17.40 7.34
CA MET A 154 16.60 17.72 6.44
C MET A 154 17.69 16.64 6.44
N GLU A 155 18.00 16.03 7.59
CA GLU A 155 18.91 14.87 7.65
C GLU A 155 18.34 13.70 6.88
N THR A 156 17.06 13.38 7.12
CA THR A 156 16.35 12.29 6.44
C THR A 156 16.32 12.51 4.94
N TYR A 157 16.03 13.71 4.47
CA TYR A 157 16.03 14.08 3.06
C TYR A 157 17.40 13.86 2.40
N LYS A 158 18.48 14.27 3.06
CA LYS A 158 19.84 14.06 2.57
C LYS A 158 20.17 12.56 2.41
N LEU A 159 19.78 11.75 3.39
CA LEU A 159 19.98 10.30 3.35
C LEU A 159 19.17 9.63 2.23
N ILE A 160 17.92 10.04 2.03
CA ILE A 160 17.09 9.53 0.93
C ILE A 160 17.73 9.85 -0.42
N ASN A 161 18.17 11.10 -0.64
CA ASN A 161 18.83 11.48 -1.89
C ASN A 161 20.12 10.70 -2.13
N ALA A 162 20.94 10.50 -1.09
CA ALA A 162 22.14 9.68 -1.19
C ALA A 162 21.81 8.23 -1.57
N LEU A 163 20.75 7.66 -1.00
CA LEU A 163 20.29 6.31 -1.30
C LEU A 163 19.77 6.19 -2.74
N ILE A 164 19.00 7.16 -3.22
CA ILE A 164 18.51 7.21 -4.61
C ILE A 164 19.68 7.24 -5.59
N LEU A 165 20.69 8.07 -5.34
CA LEU A 165 21.89 8.16 -6.19
C LEU A 165 22.66 6.84 -6.18
N PHE A 166 22.77 6.16 -5.04
CA PHE A 166 23.40 4.86 -4.94
C PHE A 166 22.67 3.80 -5.77
N ILE A 167 21.34 3.69 -5.61
CA ILE A 167 20.50 2.73 -6.35
C ILE A 167 20.59 3.00 -7.87
N SER A 168 20.55 4.26 -8.29
CA SER A 168 20.66 4.64 -9.70
C SER A 168 22.01 4.24 -10.31
N LYS A 169 23.09 4.40 -9.57
CA LYS A 169 24.43 3.96 -10.00
C LYS A 169 24.53 2.43 -10.11
N CYS A 170 23.96 1.68 -9.13
CA CYS A 170 23.92 0.23 -9.20
C CYS A 170 23.11 -0.26 -10.42
N ALA A 171 21.98 0.36 -10.72
CA ALA A 171 21.14 0.01 -11.87
C ALA A 171 21.86 0.26 -13.21
N SER A 172 22.64 1.34 -13.32
CA SER A 172 23.43 1.64 -14.54
C SER A 172 24.63 0.72 -14.74
N HIS A 173 25.20 0.15 -13.67
CA HIS A 173 26.31 -0.81 -13.76
C HIS A 173 25.83 -2.25 -14.03
N SER A 174 24.60 -2.61 -13.61
CA SER A 174 24.04 -3.95 -13.89
C SER A 174 23.63 -4.15 -15.35
N SER A 175 23.48 -3.09 -16.12
CA SER A 175 23.30 -3.17 -17.58
C SER A 175 24.62 -3.45 -18.33
N ALA A 176 25.78 -3.31 -17.68
CA ALA A 176 27.10 -3.51 -18.28
C ALA A 176 27.82 -4.79 -17.80
N SER A 177 27.39 -5.43 -16.72
CA SER A 177 27.97 -6.69 -16.23
C SER A 177 26.97 -7.46 -15.36
N HIS A 178 26.72 -8.71 -15.70
CA HIS A 178 25.94 -9.65 -14.90
C HIS A 178 26.72 -10.01 -13.63
N SER A 179 26.74 -9.18 -12.61
CA SER A 179 27.10 -9.63 -11.25
C SER A 179 26.70 -8.62 -10.17
N SER A 180 25.88 -9.13 -9.26
CA SER A 180 25.72 -8.78 -7.84
C SER A 180 25.57 -7.31 -7.45
N CYS A 181 24.31 -6.85 -7.42
CA CYS A 181 23.81 -5.85 -6.48
C CYS A 181 22.36 -6.20 -6.07
N PHE A 182 22.14 -7.41 -5.53
CA PHE A 182 20.89 -7.77 -4.81
C PHE A 182 21.23 -8.80 -3.74
#